data_414b2a4663f7232e603497a5d37907cd
#
_entry.id   414b2a4663f7232e603497a5d37907cd
#
_cell.length_a   1.000
_cell.length_b   1.000
_cell.length_c   1.000
_cell.angle_alpha   90.00
_cell.angle_beta   90.00
_cell.angle_gamma   90.00
#
_symmetry.space_group_name_H-M   'P 1'
#
loop_
_entity.id
_entity.type
_entity.pdbx_description
1 polymer ?
#
loop_
_entity_poly.entity_id
_entity_poly.type
_entity_poly.pdbx_seq_one_letter_code
_entity_poly.pdbx_strand_id
1 'polypeptide(L)'
;MKRKNFLLVSFLALAMVFSVASCSSSDDPENKGNGTETPGGGNDTPDTNKELTAAEAKQNLEATAQELLGKMNVNDLQEFKTMIDGVDYEDGSEVSKWFEACGDASEKSNSEEGTKYLIEASNFVGEFTLKNGVWKQTKKDGDHLSFFFNDKDGKNCVLTLKGSSDGTLIHHDCFDDEGGYWDGYKWQEYKDEYRFILPKKMELTLSRNGEVRAMTTINTEVKTAGEIDLTKDEVELSSVTQIGAYKVEINKAAFKAGKNAEAKAVISKGNETLITVIANAAGDIDNNLEGTYGKVSASVDILGKAKVVATFSDVDLLIKNLDKADENDENESQFKQYLDNANKLVDAKLYLDNSSKSCAKVYLAPIEDGYGSYKYWDAEPWLEFSDGSKYSYSDYFNEKSFKTVVDKVQSIVDDFINMFD
;
A
#
# COMPACT_ATOMS: atom_id res chain seq x y z
N MET A 1 8.22 -4.03 17.68
CA MET A 1 7.26 -3.08 17.11
C MET A 1 6.17 -2.95 18.13
N LYS A 2 5.91 -1.78 18.67
CA LYS A 2 4.97 -1.60 19.79
C LYS A 2 3.54 -1.88 19.30
N ARG A 3 2.73 -2.62 20.10
CA ARG A 3 1.32 -3.03 19.85
C ARG A 3 0.41 -1.88 19.35
N LYS A 4 0.75 -0.62 19.68
CA LYS A 4 0.03 0.62 19.33
C LYS A 4 -0.16 0.86 17.82
N ASN A 5 0.84 0.54 17.00
CA ASN A 5 0.70 0.62 15.55
C ASN A 5 -0.18 -0.50 14.98
N PHE A 6 -0.39 -1.58 15.75
CA PHE A 6 -1.17 -2.72 15.30
C PHE A 6 -2.68 -2.43 15.29
N LEU A 7 -3.21 -1.70 16.28
CA LEU A 7 -4.65 -1.35 16.31
C LEU A 7 -5.01 -0.30 15.24
N LEU A 8 -4.20 0.73 15.03
CA LEU A 8 -4.42 1.70 13.96
C LEU A 8 -4.23 1.05 12.58
N VAL A 9 -3.20 0.21 12.45
CA VAL A 9 -2.97 -0.64 11.27
C VAL A 9 -4.07 -1.69 11.12
N SER A 10 -4.67 -2.19 12.22
CA SER A 10 -5.79 -3.14 12.15
C SER A 10 -7.10 -2.46 11.71
N PHE A 11 -7.38 -1.21 12.07
CA PHE A 11 -8.51 -0.46 11.49
C PHE A 11 -8.26 -0.08 10.03
N LEU A 12 -7.04 0.29 9.66
CA LEU A 12 -6.62 0.42 8.26
C LEU A 12 -6.53 -0.94 7.58
N ALA A 13 -6.13 -2.00 8.28
CA ALA A 13 -6.10 -3.38 7.80
C ALA A 13 -7.49 -4.02 7.76
N LEU A 14 -8.46 -3.60 8.58
CA LEU A 14 -9.87 -3.97 8.33
C LEU A 14 -10.31 -3.51 6.94
N ALA A 15 -9.84 -2.35 6.50
CA ALA A 15 -9.99 -1.90 5.13
C ALA A 15 -9.14 -2.72 4.12
N MET A 16 -7.99 -3.27 4.54
CA MET A 16 -7.09 -4.06 3.69
C MET A 16 -7.25 -5.59 3.83
N VAL A 17 -7.87 -6.12 4.89
CA VAL A 17 -7.96 -7.56 5.19
C VAL A 17 -8.96 -8.31 4.30
N PHE A 18 -9.78 -7.62 3.54
CA PHE A 18 -10.34 -8.28 2.37
C PHE A 18 -9.27 -8.58 1.30
N SER A 19 -8.03 -8.10 1.47
CA SER A 19 -6.99 -8.27 0.47
C SER A 19 -5.89 -9.26 0.82
N VAL A 20 -5.69 -9.69 2.07
CA VAL A 20 -4.71 -10.79 2.36
C VAL A 20 -5.01 -11.39 3.73
N ALA A 21 -5.47 -12.63 3.77
CA ALA A 21 -5.44 -13.44 4.97
C ALA A 21 -3.98 -13.76 5.31
N SER A 22 -3.37 -13.02 6.22
CA SER A 22 -2.05 -13.39 6.73
C SER A 22 -2.18 -14.50 7.76
N CYS A 23 -1.64 -15.65 7.43
CA CYS A 23 -1.43 -16.75 8.34
C CYS A 23 -0.50 -16.32 9.48
N SER A 24 -0.94 -16.45 10.73
CA SER A 24 -0.05 -16.71 11.84
C SER A 24 -0.75 -17.71 12.77
N SER A 25 -0.10 -18.86 12.91
CA SER A 25 -0.49 -19.96 13.76
C SER A 25 -0.33 -19.64 15.23
N SER A 26 -1.31 -19.96 16.05
CA SER A 26 -1.09 -20.46 17.41
C SER A 26 -2.35 -21.16 17.94
N ASP A 27 -2.10 -22.22 18.64
CA ASP A 27 -2.89 -23.33 19.09
C ASP A 27 -4.21 -23.07 19.82
N ASP A 28 -5.10 -24.02 19.59
CA ASP A 28 -6.39 -24.49 20.15
C ASP A 28 -6.75 -24.14 21.62
N PRO A 29 -8.04 -24.02 22.00
CA PRO A 29 -8.89 -25.19 22.19
C PRO A 29 -10.36 -25.10 21.76
N GLU A 30 -10.92 -26.29 21.55
CA GLU A 30 -12.28 -26.64 21.14
C GLU A 30 -13.42 -25.97 21.94
N ASN A 31 -14.48 -25.53 21.24
CA ASN A 31 -15.84 -25.61 21.78
C ASN A 31 -16.88 -25.87 20.68
N LYS A 32 -17.77 -26.83 20.98
CA LYS A 32 -18.79 -27.36 20.08
C LYS A 32 -20.09 -26.56 20.16
N GLY A 33 -20.66 -26.20 19.01
CA GLY A 33 -22.05 -25.76 18.92
C GLY A 33 -22.67 -26.12 17.57
N ASN A 34 -23.57 -27.07 17.58
CA ASN A 34 -24.23 -27.65 16.42
C ASN A 34 -25.57 -26.92 16.15
N GLY A 35 -25.79 -26.48 14.95
CA GLY A 35 -27.09 -25.92 14.51
C GLY A 35 -27.24 -25.97 12.99
N THR A 36 -28.00 -27.00 12.54
CA THR A 36 -28.33 -27.24 11.13
C THR A 36 -29.61 -26.51 10.78
N GLU A 37 -29.62 -25.60 9.78
CA GLU A 37 -30.83 -25.15 9.11
C GLU A 37 -30.68 -25.12 7.59
N THR A 38 -31.73 -25.53 6.90
CA THR A 38 -31.85 -25.82 5.47
C THR A 38 -32.24 -24.55 4.70
N PRO A 39 -31.69 -24.25 3.51
CA PRO A 39 -32.07 -23.06 2.75
C PRO A 39 -33.34 -23.31 1.92
N GLY A 40 -34.32 -22.42 2.08
CA GLY A 40 -35.48 -22.30 1.19
C GLY A 40 -35.16 -21.29 0.07
N GLY A 41 -35.27 -21.71 -1.17
CA GLY A 41 -35.10 -20.85 -2.34
C GLY A 41 -36.30 -19.93 -2.56
N GLY A 42 -36.02 -18.64 -2.76
CA GLY A 42 -36.94 -17.63 -3.24
C GLY A 42 -36.18 -16.66 -4.17
N ASN A 43 -36.69 -16.53 -5.37
CA ASN A 43 -36.23 -15.60 -6.40
C ASN A 43 -36.87 -14.24 -6.15
N ASP A 44 -36.27 -13.38 -5.35
CA ASP A 44 -36.72 -12.00 -5.18
C ASP A 44 -35.66 -11.02 -5.64
N THR A 45 -36.07 -10.02 -6.40
CA THR A 45 -35.26 -8.86 -6.75
C THR A 45 -34.77 -8.21 -5.46
N PRO A 46 -33.46 -7.90 -5.31
CA PRO A 46 -32.97 -7.38 -4.04
C PRO A 46 -33.66 -6.06 -3.68
N ASP A 47 -34.36 -6.05 -2.56
CA ASP A 47 -34.82 -4.80 -1.93
C ASP A 47 -33.59 -4.12 -1.31
N THR A 48 -33.05 -3.10 -1.99
CA THR A 48 -31.85 -2.38 -1.58
C THR A 48 -31.97 -1.66 -0.23
N ASN A 49 -33.11 -1.76 0.43
CA ASN A 49 -33.41 -1.18 1.75
C ASN A 49 -33.59 -2.23 2.87
N LYS A 50 -33.43 -3.51 2.58
CA LYS A 50 -33.56 -4.56 3.58
C LYS A 50 -32.35 -4.52 4.54
N GLU A 51 -32.63 -4.57 5.83
CA GLU A 51 -31.61 -4.79 6.86
C GLU A 51 -31.13 -6.24 6.81
N LEU A 52 -29.83 -6.46 6.61
CA LEU A 52 -29.24 -7.79 6.54
C LEU A 52 -28.96 -8.31 7.95
N THR A 53 -29.28 -9.57 8.19
CA THR A 53 -28.80 -10.31 9.37
C THR A 53 -27.29 -10.60 9.25
N ALA A 54 -26.64 -10.91 10.36
CA ALA A 54 -25.23 -11.29 10.36
C ALA A 54 -24.94 -12.50 9.44
N ALA A 55 -25.86 -13.46 9.35
CA ALA A 55 -25.72 -14.64 8.48
C ALA A 55 -25.83 -14.26 6.99
N GLU A 56 -26.81 -13.41 6.61
CA GLU A 56 -26.93 -12.93 5.23
C GLU A 56 -25.74 -12.07 4.83
N ALA A 57 -25.25 -11.20 5.73
CA ALA A 57 -24.05 -10.40 5.50
C ALA A 57 -22.82 -11.28 5.27
N LYS A 58 -22.67 -12.38 6.04
CA LYS A 58 -21.57 -13.35 5.87
C LYS A 58 -21.63 -14.01 4.49
N GLN A 59 -22.80 -14.49 4.06
CA GLN A 59 -22.97 -15.11 2.74
C GLN A 59 -22.59 -14.14 1.60
N ASN A 60 -23.00 -12.87 1.71
CA ASN A 60 -22.68 -11.83 0.72
C ASN A 60 -21.18 -11.52 0.70
N LEU A 61 -20.52 -11.46 1.85
CA LEU A 61 -19.07 -11.28 1.96
C LEU A 61 -18.29 -12.44 1.35
N GLU A 62 -18.68 -13.68 1.67
CA GLU A 62 -18.08 -14.88 1.09
C GLU A 62 -18.24 -14.90 -0.44
N ALA A 63 -19.45 -14.63 -0.93
CA ALA A 63 -19.74 -14.59 -2.37
C ALA A 63 -18.89 -13.49 -3.07
N THR A 64 -18.81 -12.31 -2.48
CA THR A 64 -17.99 -11.19 -3.01
C THR A 64 -16.52 -11.55 -3.03
N ALA A 65 -16.00 -12.15 -1.94
CA ALA A 65 -14.60 -12.57 -1.88
C ALA A 65 -14.29 -13.68 -2.89
N GLN A 66 -15.15 -14.67 -3.02
CA GLN A 66 -15.00 -15.75 -4.02
C GLN A 66 -15.05 -15.20 -5.46
N GLU A 67 -15.92 -14.23 -5.73
CA GLU A 67 -15.98 -13.57 -7.03
C GLU A 67 -14.70 -12.78 -7.32
N LEU A 68 -14.21 -11.97 -6.36
CA LEU A 68 -12.94 -11.25 -6.49
C LEU A 68 -11.79 -12.20 -6.80
N LEU A 69 -11.63 -13.25 -5.97
CA LEU A 69 -10.57 -14.26 -6.14
C LEU A 69 -10.73 -15.04 -7.45
N GLY A 70 -11.98 -15.25 -7.92
CA GLY A 70 -12.26 -15.85 -9.22
C GLY A 70 -11.81 -14.99 -10.40
N LYS A 71 -11.76 -13.68 -10.22
CA LYS A 71 -11.25 -12.74 -11.22
C LYS A 71 -9.73 -12.60 -11.18
N MET A 72 -9.10 -12.89 -10.05
CA MET A 72 -7.64 -12.88 -9.87
C MET A 72 -7.09 -14.23 -10.33
N ASN A 73 -6.40 -14.25 -11.47
CA ASN A 73 -5.78 -15.45 -12.03
C ASN A 73 -4.29 -15.19 -12.26
N VAL A 74 -3.46 -15.92 -11.53
CA VAL A 74 -1.99 -15.81 -11.63
C VAL A 74 -1.50 -16.12 -13.04
N ASN A 75 -2.19 -17.01 -13.76
CA ASN A 75 -1.83 -17.33 -15.16
C ASN A 75 -1.91 -16.12 -16.10
N ASP A 76 -2.66 -15.05 -15.75
CA ASP A 76 -2.68 -13.81 -16.52
C ASP A 76 -1.32 -13.07 -16.48
N LEU A 77 -0.46 -13.42 -15.52
CA LEU A 77 0.91 -12.89 -15.35
C LEU A 77 1.97 -13.80 -15.99
N GLN A 78 1.61 -14.98 -16.53
CA GLN A 78 2.55 -15.95 -17.06
C GLN A 78 3.39 -15.39 -18.23
N GLU A 79 2.80 -14.55 -19.07
CA GLU A 79 3.55 -13.89 -20.14
C GLU A 79 4.61 -12.93 -19.58
N PHE A 80 4.24 -12.17 -18.55
CA PHE A 80 5.17 -11.26 -17.86
C PHE A 80 6.32 -12.04 -17.21
N LYS A 81 6.02 -13.15 -16.51
CA LYS A 81 7.04 -14.05 -15.98
C LYS A 81 7.98 -14.55 -17.06
N THR A 82 7.45 -15.06 -18.19
CA THR A 82 8.26 -15.58 -19.31
C THR A 82 9.25 -14.53 -19.82
N MET A 83 8.83 -13.25 -19.84
CA MET A 83 9.71 -12.14 -20.23
C MET A 83 10.81 -11.90 -19.20
N ILE A 84 10.48 -11.86 -17.91
CA ILE A 84 11.48 -11.57 -16.84
C ILE A 84 12.48 -12.72 -16.70
N ASP A 85 12.02 -13.95 -16.79
CA ASP A 85 12.89 -15.13 -16.72
C ASP A 85 13.93 -15.20 -17.86
N GLY A 86 13.75 -14.41 -18.91
CA GLY A 86 14.76 -14.24 -19.96
C GLY A 86 15.92 -13.33 -19.57
N VAL A 87 15.80 -12.61 -18.43
CA VAL A 87 16.82 -11.69 -17.93
C VAL A 87 17.72 -12.42 -16.93
N ASP A 88 18.47 -13.40 -17.41
CA ASP A 88 19.55 -14.02 -16.63
C ASP A 88 20.88 -13.36 -17.03
N TYR A 89 21.60 -12.80 -16.05
CA TYR A 89 22.85 -12.09 -16.29
C TYR A 89 23.92 -12.44 -15.26
N GLU A 90 25.16 -12.47 -15.74
CA GLU A 90 26.35 -12.74 -14.95
C GLU A 90 27.04 -11.42 -14.49
N ASP A 91 27.90 -11.50 -13.50
CA ASP A 91 28.77 -10.41 -13.08
C ASP A 91 29.69 -9.95 -14.25
N GLY A 92 30.11 -8.67 -14.21
CA GLY A 92 30.95 -8.06 -15.25
C GLY A 92 30.16 -7.32 -16.35
N SER A 93 28.89 -7.06 -16.10
CA SER A 93 28.03 -6.25 -16.95
C SER A 93 28.56 -4.80 -17.09
N GLU A 94 28.39 -4.20 -18.26
CA GLU A 94 28.75 -2.79 -18.48
C GLU A 94 27.77 -1.81 -17.81
N VAL A 95 26.64 -2.29 -17.28
CA VAL A 95 25.63 -1.48 -16.58
C VAL A 95 26.22 -0.83 -15.33
N SER A 96 27.03 -1.53 -14.54
CA SER A 96 27.65 -0.98 -13.33
C SER A 96 28.56 0.21 -13.66
N LYS A 97 29.43 0.06 -14.67
CA LYS A 97 30.31 1.13 -15.12
C LYS A 97 29.55 2.34 -15.70
N TRP A 98 28.42 2.06 -16.37
CA TRP A 98 27.56 3.11 -16.86
C TRP A 98 26.89 3.86 -15.70
N PHE A 99 26.49 3.15 -14.65
CA PHE A 99 25.88 3.76 -13.48
C PHE A 99 26.88 4.69 -12.75
N GLU A 100 28.12 4.24 -12.59
CA GLU A 100 29.24 5.06 -12.10
C GLU A 100 29.45 6.32 -12.95
N ALA A 101 29.47 6.16 -14.29
CA ALA A 101 29.60 7.28 -15.21
C ALA A 101 28.39 8.25 -15.16
N CYS A 102 27.17 7.79 -14.85
CA CYS A 102 26.02 8.65 -14.60
C CYS A 102 26.19 9.46 -13.30
N GLY A 103 26.77 8.85 -12.25
CA GLY A 103 27.16 9.52 -11.02
C GLY A 103 28.17 10.63 -11.29
N ASP A 104 29.26 10.31 -11.98
CA ASP A 104 30.30 11.29 -12.36
C ASP A 104 29.72 12.43 -13.21
N ALA A 105 28.83 12.13 -14.16
CA ALA A 105 28.17 13.12 -14.98
C ALA A 105 27.24 14.04 -14.18
N SER A 106 26.75 13.58 -13.05
CA SER A 106 25.90 14.36 -12.13
C SER A 106 26.72 15.29 -11.25
N GLU A 107 28.00 15.02 -11.02
CA GLU A 107 28.89 15.90 -10.25
C GLU A 107 29.12 17.22 -11.02
N LYS A 108 28.82 18.32 -10.38
CA LYS A 108 28.98 19.68 -10.96
C LYS A 108 30.15 20.43 -10.36
N SER A 109 30.47 20.16 -9.11
CA SER A 109 31.64 20.73 -8.44
C SER A 109 32.01 19.88 -7.23
N ASN A 110 33.31 19.82 -6.94
CA ASN A 110 33.85 19.18 -5.74
C ASN A 110 34.77 20.18 -5.04
N SER A 111 34.67 20.31 -3.74
CA SER A 111 35.48 21.19 -2.92
C SER A 111 35.85 20.50 -1.61
N GLU A 112 36.79 21.11 -0.84
CA GLU A 112 37.11 20.62 0.50
C GLU A 112 35.93 20.73 1.48
N GLU A 113 34.83 21.43 1.10
CA GLU A 113 33.64 21.63 1.93
C GLU A 113 32.50 20.66 1.56
N GLY A 114 32.63 19.89 0.49
CA GLY A 114 31.66 18.93 0.00
C GLY A 114 31.44 18.98 -1.52
N THR A 115 30.62 18.08 -2.01
CA THR A 115 30.36 17.89 -3.44
C THR A 115 28.97 18.37 -3.82
N LYS A 116 28.84 18.95 -5.01
CA LYS A 116 27.54 19.37 -5.57
C LYS A 116 27.15 18.51 -6.74
N TYR A 117 25.98 17.92 -6.67
CA TYR A 117 25.40 17.05 -7.68
C TYR A 117 24.17 17.69 -8.33
N LEU A 118 24.00 17.48 -9.63
CA LEU A 118 22.75 17.73 -10.34
C LEU A 118 22.32 16.45 -11.06
N ILE A 119 21.27 15.82 -10.55
CA ILE A 119 20.72 14.59 -11.08
C ILE A 119 19.49 14.93 -11.93
N GLU A 120 19.53 14.56 -13.19
CA GLU A 120 18.45 14.79 -14.13
C GLU A 120 18.26 13.59 -15.06
N ALA A 121 17.05 13.41 -15.59
CA ALA A 121 16.72 12.26 -16.44
C ALA A 121 17.65 12.11 -17.65
N SER A 122 18.20 13.22 -18.16
CA SER A 122 19.18 13.22 -19.25
C SER A 122 20.51 12.54 -18.94
N ASN A 123 20.83 12.36 -17.64
CA ASN A 123 22.03 11.64 -17.22
C ASN A 123 21.86 10.11 -17.34
N PHE A 124 20.60 9.61 -17.39
CA PHE A 124 20.24 8.19 -17.38
C PHE A 124 19.69 7.75 -18.72
N VAL A 125 20.53 7.83 -19.76
CA VAL A 125 20.16 7.49 -21.14
C VAL A 125 21.13 6.45 -21.72
N GLY A 126 20.69 5.76 -22.76
CA GLY A 126 21.50 4.80 -23.51
C GLY A 126 20.78 3.50 -23.77
N GLU A 127 21.44 2.62 -24.51
CA GLU A 127 20.89 1.32 -24.87
C GLU A 127 21.87 0.21 -24.47
N PHE A 128 21.33 -0.85 -23.89
CA PHE A 128 22.03 -2.05 -23.48
C PHE A 128 21.42 -3.27 -24.15
N THR A 129 22.25 -4.22 -24.56
CA THR A 129 21.79 -5.50 -25.09
C THR A 129 22.39 -6.64 -24.28
N LEU A 130 21.56 -7.57 -23.85
CA LEU A 130 21.98 -8.80 -23.17
C LEU A 130 22.55 -9.77 -24.21
N LYS A 131 23.83 -10.14 -24.09
CA LYS A 131 24.50 -11.11 -24.96
C LYS A 131 25.33 -12.09 -24.13
N ASN A 132 25.00 -13.36 -24.21
CA ASN A 132 25.68 -14.43 -23.49
C ASN A 132 25.75 -14.16 -21.96
N GLY A 133 24.64 -13.77 -21.35
CA GLY A 133 24.55 -13.45 -19.93
C GLY A 133 25.17 -12.12 -19.50
N VAL A 134 25.69 -11.30 -20.44
CA VAL A 134 26.34 -10.02 -20.08
C VAL A 134 25.68 -8.85 -20.81
N TRP A 135 25.34 -7.80 -20.06
CA TRP A 135 24.86 -6.56 -20.62
C TRP A 135 25.98 -5.76 -21.28
N LYS A 136 25.82 -5.46 -22.56
CA LYS A 136 26.73 -4.64 -23.34
C LYS A 136 26.07 -3.33 -23.73
N GLN A 137 26.76 -2.21 -23.50
CA GLN A 137 26.29 -0.91 -23.94
C GLN A 137 26.42 -0.80 -25.47
N THR A 138 25.31 -0.63 -26.15
CA THR A 138 25.25 -0.53 -27.63
C THR A 138 25.09 0.91 -28.10
N LYS A 139 24.59 1.82 -27.22
CA LYS A 139 24.47 3.24 -27.50
C LYS A 139 24.61 4.04 -26.20
N LYS A 140 25.29 5.19 -26.26
CA LYS A 140 25.64 6.00 -25.07
C LYS A 140 24.74 7.22 -24.90
N ASP A 141 24.05 7.63 -25.96
CA ASP A 141 23.22 8.83 -26.01
C ASP A 141 21.77 8.49 -26.34
N GLY A 142 20.88 9.46 -26.22
CA GLY A 142 19.46 9.28 -26.49
C GLY A 142 18.60 10.15 -25.59
N ASP A 143 17.30 9.84 -25.57
CA ASP A 143 16.30 10.48 -24.73
C ASP A 143 15.62 9.48 -23.76
N HIS A 144 16.17 8.27 -23.67
CA HIS A 144 15.67 7.19 -22.83
C HIS A 144 16.78 6.17 -22.52
N LEU A 145 16.51 5.32 -21.54
CA LEU A 145 17.30 4.14 -21.20
C LEU A 145 16.56 2.89 -21.67
N SER A 146 17.22 2.02 -22.46
CA SER A 146 16.61 0.79 -22.95
C SER A 146 17.50 -0.43 -22.75
N PHE A 147 16.86 -1.54 -22.38
CA PHE A 147 17.47 -2.85 -22.22
C PHE A 147 16.82 -3.85 -23.19
N PHE A 148 17.62 -4.36 -24.12
CA PHE A 148 17.22 -5.32 -25.14
C PHE A 148 17.66 -6.73 -24.74
N PHE A 149 16.73 -7.67 -24.70
CA PHE A 149 16.99 -9.06 -24.34
C PHE A 149 16.00 -10.00 -25.03
N ASN A 150 16.25 -11.30 -24.95
CA ASN A 150 15.29 -12.29 -25.38
C ASN A 150 14.65 -12.93 -24.14
N ASP A 151 13.36 -13.20 -24.23
CA ASP A 151 12.66 -13.99 -23.21
C ASP A 151 13.04 -15.49 -23.27
N LYS A 152 12.48 -16.29 -22.35
CA LYS A 152 12.67 -17.75 -22.33
C LYS A 152 12.27 -18.44 -23.64
N ASP A 153 11.32 -17.88 -24.39
CA ASP A 153 10.87 -18.40 -25.68
C ASP A 153 11.74 -17.90 -26.86
N GLY A 154 12.78 -17.12 -26.61
CA GLY A 154 13.66 -16.53 -27.61
C GLY A 154 13.05 -15.34 -28.35
N LYS A 155 11.97 -14.72 -27.83
CA LYS A 155 11.32 -13.56 -28.44
C LYS A 155 11.96 -12.27 -27.92
N ASN A 156 12.08 -11.30 -28.83
CA ASN A 156 12.69 -10.01 -28.51
C ASN A 156 11.86 -9.23 -27.48
N CYS A 157 12.50 -8.83 -26.39
CA CYS A 157 11.94 -7.98 -25.37
C CYS A 157 12.75 -6.69 -25.22
N VAL A 158 12.06 -5.60 -24.89
CA VAL A 158 12.69 -4.31 -24.62
C VAL A 158 12.03 -3.70 -23.37
N LEU A 159 12.87 -3.43 -22.37
CA LEU A 159 12.49 -2.61 -21.21
C LEU A 159 12.98 -1.19 -21.49
N THR A 160 12.10 -0.21 -21.45
CA THR A 160 12.44 1.21 -21.68
C THR A 160 11.99 2.08 -20.52
N LEU A 161 12.90 2.91 -20.01
CA LEU A 161 12.63 3.96 -19.02
C LEU A 161 12.83 5.31 -19.69
N LYS A 162 11.85 6.21 -19.56
CA LYS A 162 11.90 7.57 -20.08
C LYS A 162 11.36 8.56 -19.05
N GLY A 163 12.14 9.62 -18.77
CA GLY A 163 11.69 10.79 -18.00
C GLY A 163 11.45 11.97 -18.94
N SER A 164 10.47 12.83 -18.62
CA SER A 164 10.33 14.12 -19.31
C SER A 164 11.54 15.02 -19.01
N SER A 165 11.89 15.88 -19.97
CA SER A 165 12.97 16.86 -19.80
C SER A 165 12.57 18.06 -18.92
N ASP A 166 11.27 18.27 -18.72
CA ASP A 166 10.74 19.26 -17.79
C ASP A 166 10.49 18.61 -16.41
N GLY A 167 10.72 19.39 -15.36
CA GLY A 167 10.59 18.88 -14.02
C GLY A 167 10.68 19.95 -12.96
N THR A 168 10.53 19.53 -11.71
CA THR A 168 10.72 20.40 -10.55
C THR A 168 12.11 20.18 -9.98
N LEU A 169 12.87 21.27 -9.78
CA LEU A 169 14.15 21.22 -9.10
C LEU A 169 13.89 21.01 -7.60
N ILE A 170 14.43 19.91 -7.08
CA ILE A 170 14.40 19.58 -5.66
C ILE A 170 15.85 19.62 -5.16
N HIS A 171 16.02 20.11 -3.97
CA HIS A 171 17.30 20.26 -3.32
C HIS A 171 17.30 19.45 -2.00
N HIS A 172 18.41 18.81 -1.71
CA HIS A 172 18.65 18.09 -0.48
C HIS A 172 20.10 18.19 -0.08
N ASP A 173 20.37 18.62 1.15
CA ASP A 173 21.70 18.67 1.74
C ASP A 173 21.93 17.43 2.58
N CYS A 174 23.03 16.70 2.30
CA CYS A 174 23.51 15.60 3.15
C CYS A 174 24.75 16.06 3.91
N PHE A 175 24.74 15.86 5.22
CA PHE A 175 25.89 16.13 6.05
C PHE A 175 26.61 14.79 6.35
N ASP A 176 27.95 14.81 6.31
CA ASP A 176 28.77 13.67 6.67
C ASP A 176 29.12 13.78 8.16
N ASP A 177 28.49 12.97 8.99
CA ASP A 177 28.69 12.94 10.43
C ASP A 177 30.11 12.52 10.85
N GLU A 178 30.84 11.83 9.98
CA GLU A 178 32.18 11.30 10.24
C GLU A 178 33.28 12.17 9.60
N GLY A 179 32.92 13.01 8.63
CA GLY A 179 33.84 13.85 7.87
C GLY A 179 33.63 15.34 8.09
N GLY A 180 34.70 16.14 7.99
CA GLY A 180 34.58 17.56 8.12
C GLY A 180 35.92 18.29 8.03
N TYR A 181 35.88 19.61 8.17
CA TYR A 181 37.03 20.48 8.11
C TYR A 181 37.00 21.56 9.20
N TRP A 182 38.15 22.13 9.51
CA TRP A 182 38.27 23.22 10.48
C TRP A 182 38.31 24.57 9.74
N ASP A 183 37.31 25.42 9.96
CA ASP A 183 37.20 26.73 9.31
C ASP A 183 38.02 27.84 9.98
N GLY A 184 38.77 27.49 11.00
CA GLY A 184 39.57 28.40 11.82
C GLY A 184 38.89 28.84 13.13
N TYR A 185 37.62 28.54 13.31
CA TYR A 185 36.83 28.85 14.50
C TYR A 185 36.16 27.62 15.11
N LYS A 186 35.59 26.74 14.24
CA LYS A 186 34.87 25.55 14.68
C LYS A 186 35.02 24.44 13.63
N TRP A 187 34.70 23.21 14.03
CA TRP A 187 34.56 22.08 13.15
C TRP A 187 33.30 22.26 12.30
N GLN A 188 33.41 22.07 11.01
CA GLN A 188 32.31 22.03 10.03
C GLN A 188 32.26 20.64 9.41
N GLU A 189 31.08 20.03 9.36
CA GLU A 189 30.84 18.80 8.64
C GLU A 189 30.91 19.03 7.12
N TYR A 190 31.34 18.01 6.37
CA TYR A 190 31.24 18.08 4.92
C TYR A 190 29.76 18.11 4.54
N LYS A 191 29.42 18.92 3.55
CA LYS A 191 28.05 19.11 3.08
C LYS A 191 27.98 18.79 1.60
N ASP A 192 27.42 17.63 1.28
CA ASP A 192 27.09 17.29 -0.09
C ASP A 192 25.71 17.87 -0.45
N GLU A 193 25.65 18.62 -1.55
CA GLU A 193 24.42 19.25 -2.05
C GLU A 193 23.90 18.46 -3.24
N TYR A 194 22.77 17.78 -3.05
CA TYR A 194 22.08 17.05 -4.10
C TYR A 194 20.93 17.89 -4.67
N ARG A 195 20.96 18.11 -5.97
CA ARG A 195 19.88 18.74 -6.72
C ARG A 195 19.30 17.73 -7.68
N PHE A 196 17.98 17.55 -7.65
CA PHE A 196 17.26 16.63 -8.50
C PHE A 196 16.30 17.42 -9.38
N ILE A 197 16.32 17.18 -10.69
CA ILE A 197 15.22 17.58 -11.55
C ILE A 197 14.26 16.39 -11.62
N LEU A 198 13.24 16.41 -10.75
CA LEU A 198 12.19 15.39 -10.72
C LEU A 198 11.31 15.54 -11.96
N PRO A 199 11.34 14.60 -12.93
CA PRO A 199 10.54 14.70 -14.14
C PRO A 199 9.05 14.80 -13.81
N LYS A 200 8.31 15.66 -14.51
CA LYS A 200 6.84 15.70 -14.39
C LYS A 200 6.17 14.42 -14.83
N LYS A 201 6.81 13.69 -15.75
CA LYS A 201 6.33 12.41 -16.24
C LYS A 201 7.47 11.41 -16.36
N MET A 202 7.26 10.20 -15.85
CA MET A 202 8.13 9.05 -16.06
C MET A 202 7.32 7.91 -16.67
N GLU A 203 7.90 7.21 -17.62
CA GLU A 203 7.30 6.07 -18.30
C GLU A 203 8.27 4.89 -18.27
N LEU A 204 7.79 3.75 -17.80
CA LEU A 204 8.46 2.46 -17.87
C LEU A 204 7.61 1.55 -18.75
N THR A 205 8.18 0.97 -19.79
CA THR A 205 7.48 0.04 -20.68
C THR A 205 8.27 -1.24 -20.86
N LEU A 206 7.60 -2.37 -20.87
CA LEU A 206 8.14 -3.66 -21.27
C LEU A 206 7.37 -4.16 -22.48
N SER A 207 8.07 -4.33 -23.60
CA SER A 207 7.49 -4.80 -24.85
C SER A 207 8.04 -6.18 -25.21
N ARG A 208 7.23 -6.96 -25.97
CA ARG A 208 7.58 -8.27 -26.52
C ARG A 208 7.23 -8.26 -28.00
N ASN A 209 8.22 -8.50 -28.88
CA ASN A 209 8.08 -8.40 -30.33
C ASN A 209 7.46 -7.06 -30.81
N GLY A 210 7.80 -5.96 -30.12
CA GLY A 210 7.31 -4.62 -30.44
C GLY A 210 5.93 -4.26 -29.89
N GLU A 211 5.24 -5.18 -29.19
CA GLU A 211 3.97 -4.91 -28.52
C GLU A 211 4.20 -4.69 -27.03
N VAL A 212 3.67 -3.59 -26.48
CA VAL A 212 3.74 -3.30 -25.03
C VAL A 212 2.90 -4.31 -24.25
N ARG A 213 3.51 -4.97 -23.27
CA ARG A 213 2.89 -5.98 -22.41
C ARG A 213 2.77 -5.53 -20.96
N ALA A 214 3.68 -4.67 -20.52
CA ALA A 214 3.56 -3.99 -19.26
C ALA A 214 3.98 -2.53 -19.41
N MET A 215 3.32 -1.66 -18.66
CA MET A 215 3.57 -0.22 -18.68
C MET A 215 3.30 0.39 -17.32
N THR A 216 4.17 1.30 -16.91
CA THR A 216 3.92 2.20 -15.78
C THR A 216 4.13 3.64 -16.25
N THR A 217 3.15 4.49 -16.01
CA THR A 217 3.29 5.94 -16.15
C THR A 217 3.12 6.58 -14.79
N ILE A 218 4.06 7.44 -14.40
CA ILE A 218 4.01 8.21 -13.16
C ILE A 218 4.03 9.68 -13.55
N ASN A 219 3.07 10.45 -13.04
CA ASN A 219 3.07 11.90 -13.15
C ASN A 219 3.29 12.49 -11.76
N THR A 220 4.14 13.51 -11.68
CA THR A 220 4.48 14.20 -10.44
C THR A 220 4.27 15.69 -10.60
N GLU A 221 3.71 16.33 -9.59
CA GLU A 221 3.66 17.77 -9.45
C GLU A 221 4.12 18.12 -8.03
N VAL A 222 5.23 18.83 -7.95
CA VAL A 222 5.80 19.31 -6.68
C VAL A 222 5.91 20.82 -6.75
N LYS A 223 5.27 21.50 -5.81
CA LYS A 223 5.34 22.96 -5.64
C LYS A 223 6.23 23.25 -4.44
N THR A 224 7.51 23.48 -4.70
CA THR A 224 8.51 23.78 -3.68
C THR A 224 9.38 24.97 -4.09
N ALA A 225 10.01 25.59 -3.12
CA ALA A 225 11.01 26.65 -3.34
C ALA A 225 12.45 26.12 -3.50
N GLY A 226 12.61 24.79 -3.54
CA GLY A 226 13.91 24.11 -3.70
C GLY A 226 14.03 22.89 -2.79
N GLU A 227 14.41 23.07 -1.54
CA GLU A 227 14.34 21.98 -0.56
C GLU A 227 12.88 21.69 -0.20
N ILE A 228 12.52 20.39 -0.12
CA ILE A 228 11.15 20.00 0.21
C ILE A 228 10.89 20.33 1.68
N ASP A 229 9.92 21.18 1.92
CA ASP A 229 9.38 21.50 3.24
C ASP A 229 7.91 21.05 3.30
N LEU A 230 7.66 19.89 3.88
CA LEU A 230 6.33 19.29 3.97
C LEU A 230 5.31 20.15 4.74
N THR A 231 5.79 21.13 5.53
CA THR A 231 4.91 22.08 6.24
C THR A 231 4.37 23.18 5.33
N LYS A 232 4.93 23.36 4.14
CA LYS A 232 4.60 24.44 3.21
C LYS A 232 4.32 23.97 1.79
N ASP A 233 5.02 22.90 1.37
CA ASP A 233 5.00 22.44 0.00
C ASP A 233 3.78 21.59 -0.32
N GLU A 234 3.43 21.54 -1.59
CA GLU A 234 2.42 20.64 -2.13
C GLU A 234 3.09 19.61 -3.02
N VAL A 235 2.78 18.34 -2.76
CA VAL A 235 3.24 17.20 -3.57
C VAL A 235 2.02 16.45 -4.06
N GLU A 236 1.92 16.25 -5.37
CA GLU A 236 0.89 15.43 -5.99
C GLU A 236 1.53 14.38 -6.90
N LEU A 237 1.04 13.14 -6.80
CA LEU A 237 1.46 12.00 -7.62
C LEU A 237 0.22 11.30 -8.17
N SER A 238 0.28 10.93 -9.44
CA SER A 238 -0.63 9.95 -10.04
C SER A 238 0.16 8.89 -10.80
N SER A 239 -0.34 7.69 -10.86
CA SER A 239 0.29 6.63 -11.65
C SER A 239 -0.73 5.69 -12.26
N VAL A 240 -0.34 5.09 -13.38
CA VAL A 240 -1.06 3.99 -14.02
C VAL A 240 -0.03 2.90 -14.30
N THR A 241 -0.24 1.74 -13.69
CA THR A 241 0.53 0.52 -13.98
C THR A 241 -0.39 -0.50 -14.62
N GLN A 242 -0.02 -1.02 -15.78
CA GLN A 242 -0.75 -2.07 -16.47
C GLN A 242 0.17 -3.25 -16.73
N ILE A 243 -0.27 -4.46 -16.38
CA ILE A 243 0.41 -5.72 -16.65
C ILE A 243 -0.65 -6.69 -17.17
N GLY A 244 -0.57 -7.02 -18.47
CA GLY A 244 -1.59 -7.81 -19.13
C GLY A 244 -2.98 -7.16 -19.02
N ALA A 245 -3.94 -7.89 -18.47
CA ALA A 245 -5.31 -7.43 -18.26
C ALA A 245 -5.48 -6.58 -16.97
N TYR A 246 -4.52 -6.62 -16.05
CA TYR A 246 -4.61 -5.88 -14.77
C TYR A 246 -4.09 -4.46 -14.92
N LYS A 247 -4.80 -3.56 -14.24
CA LYS A 247 -4.41 -2.15 -14.15
C LYS A 247 -4.54 -1.68 -12.71
N VAL A 248 -3.50 -1.03 -12.19
CA VAL A 248 -3.48 -0.34 -10.91
C VAL A 248 -3.33 1.15 -11.21
N GLU A 249 -4.30 1.94 -10.79
CA GLU A 249 -4.31 3.39 -10.95
C GLU A 249 -4.23 4.05 -9.59
N ILE A 250 -3.20 4.86 -9.35
CA ILE A 250 -3.21 5.88 -8.31
C ILE A 250 -3.72 7.15 -9.01
N ASN A 251 -5.02 7.39 -8.92
CA ASN A 251 -5.64 8.54 -9.57
C ASN A 251 -5.11 9.84 -8.96
N LYS A 252 -4.85 9.82 -7.65
CA LYS A 252 -4.27 10.92 -6.92
C LYS A 252 -3.68 10.42 -5.61
N ALA A 253 -2.47 10.86 -5.30
CA ALA A 253 -1.91 10.88 -3.97
C ALA A 253 -1.35 12.28 -3.76
N ALA A 254 -1.86 13.03 -2.82
CA ALA A 254 -1.48 14.42 -2.61
C ALA A 254 -1.25 14.70 -1.13
N PHE A 255 -0.23 15.52 -0.88
CA PHE A 255 0.09 16.09 0.42
C PHE A 255 0.16 17.61 0.28
N LYS A 256 -0.49 18.36 1.17
CA LYS A 256 -0.65 19.80 1.03
C LYS A 256 -0.28 20.53 2.32
N ALA A 257 0.92 21.14 2.30
CA ALA A 257 1.40 22.07 3.31
C ALA A 257 1.20 21.61 4.76
N GLY A 258 1.53 20.33 5.06
CA GLY A 258 1.40 19.74 6.40
C GLY A 258 -0.03 19.62 6.92
N LYS A 259 -1.05 20.04 6.17
CA LYS A 259 -2.43 20.16 6.65
C LYS A 259 -3.36 19.05 6.17
N ASN A 260 -3.18 18.60 4.93
CA ASN A 260 -4.06 17.63 4.32
C ASN A 260 -3.27 16.61 3.50
N ALA A 261 -3.73 15.36 3.57
CA ALA A 261 -3.31 14.31 2.65
C ALA A 261 -4.53 13.61 2.07
N GLU A 262 -4.46 13.23 0.81
CA GLU A 262 -5.49 12.47 0.12
C GLU A 262 -4.87 11.41 -0.78
N ALA A 263 -5.51 10.25 -0.89
CA ALA A 263 -5.11 9.20 -1.81
C ALA A 263 -6.34 8.49 -2.37
N LYS A 264 -6.27 8.15 -3.67
CA LYS A 264 -7.25 7.31 -4.33
C LYS A 264 -6.54 6.33 -5.26
N ALA A 265 -6.77 5.04 -5.03
CA ALA A 265 -6.26 3.98 -5.86
C ALA A 265 -7.40 3.09 -6.37
N VAL A 266 -7.25 2.57 -7.59
CA VAL A 266 -8.20 1.67 -8.25
C VAL A 266 -7.44 0.49 -8.83
N ILE A 267 -7.90 -0.72 -8.54
CA ILE A 267 -7.43 -1.94 -9.17
C ILE A 267 -8.53 -2.45 -10.09
N SER A 268 -8.19 -2.73 -11.34
CA SER A 268 -9.14 -3.23 -12.34
C SER A 268 -8.56 -4.38 -13.17
N LYS A 269 -9.44 -5.18 -13.78
CA LYS A 269 -9.09 -6.18 -14.79
C LYS A 269 -9.94 -5.93 -16.03
N GLY A 270 -9.28 -5.63 -17.15
CA GLY A 270 -9.97 -5.10 -18.33
C GLY A 270 -10.71 -3.80 -18.00
N ASN A 271 -12.02 -3.80 -18.25
CA ASN A 271 -12.88 -2.65 -17.95
C ASN A 271 -13.60 -2.75 -16.59
N GLU A 272 -13.31 -3.78 -15.81
CA GLU A 272 -14.01 -4.04 -14.55
C GLU A 272 -13.17 -3.56 -13.37
N THR A 273 -13.74 -2.70 -12.53
CA THR A 273 -13.14 -2.29 -11.26
C THR A 273 -13.28 -3.42 -10.24
N LEU A 274 -12.15 -3.86 -9.70
CA LEU A 274 -12.09 -4.89 -8.67
C LEU A 274 -12.09 -4.29 -7.26
N ILE A 275 -11.21 -3.29 -7.04
CA ILE A 275 -11.04 -2.65 -5.74
C ILE A 275 -10.86 -1.15 -5.94
N THR A 276 -11.53 -0.36 -5.11
CA THR A 276 -11.27 1.08 -4.97
C THR A 276 -10.91 1.40 -3.53
N VAL A 277 -9.81 2.10 -3.34
CA VAL A 277 -9.36 2.60 -2.03
C VAL A 277 -9.34 4.12 -2.06
N ILE A 278 -9.92 4.76 -1.05
CA ILE A 278 -9.87 6.20 -0.86
C ILE A 278 -9.46 6.47 0.57
N ALA A 279 -8.51 7.39 0.76
CA ALA A 279 -8.08 7.85 2.08
C ALA A 279 -7.93 9.37 2.08
N ASN A 280 -8.31 10.00 3.18
CA ASN A 280 -8.12 11.43 3.40
C ASN A 280 -7.72 11.65 4.85
N ALA A 281 -6.77 12.55 5.07
CA ALA A 281 -6.34 12.97 6.39
C ALA A 281 -6.26 14.48 6.48
N ALA A 282 -6.56 15.01 7.64
CA ALA A 282 -6.35 16.42 7.99
C ALA A 282 -5.60 16.47 9.31
N GLY A 283 -4.64 17.39 9.43
CA GLY A 283 -3.77 17.47 10.60
C GLY A 283 -2.86 18.69 10.55
N ASP A 284 -1.81 18.62 11.33
CA ASP A 284 -0.69 19.56 11.34
C ASP A 284 0.60 18.74 11.50
N ILE A 285 1.24 18.42 10.37
CA ILE A 285 2.33 17.45 10.27
C ILE A 285 3.61 18.19 9.87
N ASP A 286 4.70 17.91 10.57
CA ASP A 286 6.02 18.47 10.29
C ASP A 286 6.82 17.67 9.26
N ASN A 287 8.08 18.07 9.03
CA ASN A 287 8.97 17.42 8.05
C ASN A 287 9.39 15.99 8.43
N ASN A 288 9.23 15.59 9.68
CA ASN A 288 9.49 14.22 10.15
C ASN A 288 8.25 13.34 10.08
N LEU A 289 7.15 13.85 9.50
CA LEU A 289 5.82 13.23 9.54
C LEU A 289 5.29 13.07 10.97
N GLU A 290 5.78 13.87 11.90
CA GLU A 290 5.29 13.99 13.26
C GLU A 290 4.32 15.17 13.36
N GLY A 291 3.48 15.18 14.38
CA GLY A 291 2.54 16.28 14.59
C GLY A 291 1.17 15.80 15.03
N THR A 292 0.15 16.61 14.79
CA THR A 292 -1.22 16.28 15.14
C THR A 292 -1.99 15.71 13.96
N TYR A 293 -2.56 14.52 14.17
CA TYR A 293 -3.44 13.88 13.21
C TYR A 293 -4.89 14.09 13.66
N GLY A 294 -5.56 15.05 13.03
CA GLY A 294 -6.95 15.34 13.35
C GLY A 294 -7.90 14.32 12.71
N LYS A 295 -8.72 14.76 11.78
CA LYS A 295 -9.70 13.90 11.12
C LYS A 295 -9.06 13.04 10.03
N VAL A 296 -9.33 11.74 10.10
CA VAL A 296 -8.97 10.77 9.04
C VAL A 296 -10.23 10.06 8.55
N SER A 297 -10.33 9.81 7.25
CA SER A 297 -11.35 8.94 6.67
C SER A 297 -10.73 8.01 5.64
N ALA A 298 -11.22 6.78 5.60
CA ALA A 298 -10.82 5.78 4.62
C ALA A 298 -12.02 4.96 4.15
N SER A 299 -11.97 4.51 2.91
CA SER A 299 -12.93 3.53 2.41
C SER A 299 -12.25 2.55 1.46
N VAL A 300 -12.72 1.29 1.52
CA VAL A 300 -12.38 0.24 0.56
C VAL A 300 -13.67 -0.29 0.00
N ASP A 301 -13.76 -0.31 -1.32
CA ASP A 301 -14.89 -0.85 -2.07
C ASP A 301 -14.41 -2.03 -2.91
N ILE A 302 -15.04 -3.18 -2.78
CA ILE A 302 -14.71 -4.42 -3.48
C ILE A 302 -15.87 -4.77 -4.41
N LEU A 303 -15.60 -4.75 -5.72
CA LEU A 303 -16.56 -5.07 -6.81
C LEU A 303 -17.84 -4.21 -6.79
N GLY A 304 -17.89 -3.12 -6.04
CA GLY A 304 -19.14 -2.40 -5.77
C GLY A 304 -20.12 -3.16 -4.88
N LYS A 305 -19.75 -4.32 -4.33
CA LYS A 305 -20.63 -5.22 -3.57
C LYS A 305 -20.38 -5.21 -2.07
N ALA A 306 -19.14 -4.99 -1.66
CA ALA A 306 -18.79 -4.85 -0.25
C ALA A 306 -17.94 -3.59 -0.06
N LYS A 307 -18.36 -2.74 0.88
CA LYS A 307 -17.68 -1.48 1.16
C LYS A 307 -17.53 -1.25 2.64
N VAL A 308 -16.30 -0.99 3.08
CA VAL A 308 -16.00 -0.50 4.42
C VAL A 308 -15.73 0.99 4.34
N VAL A 309 -16.34 1.75 5.24
CA VAL A 309 -16.06 3.18 5.42
C VAL A 309 -15.73 3.43 6.88
N ALA A 310 -14.57 4.03 7.12
CA ALA A 310 -14.14 4.42 8.47
C ALA A 310 -13.86 5.92 8.50
N THR A 311 -14.31 6.57 9.56
CA THR A 311 -13.99 7.96 9.88
C THR A 311 -13.55 8.05 11.33
N PHE A 312 -12.40 8.69 11.53
CA PHE A 312 -11.82 9.01 12.83
C PHE A 312 -11.93 10.53 13.00
N SER A 313 -12.68 10.99 13.99
CA SER A 313 -12.94 12.43 14.17
C SER A 313 -11.74 13.18 14.73
N ASP A 314 -10.88 12.50 15.51
CA ASP A 314 -9.65 13.01 16.08
C ASP A 314 -8.73 11.84 16.40
N VAL A 315 -7.69 11.63 15.56
CA VAL A 315 -6.79 10.47 15.67
C VAL A 315 -5.86 10.60 16.87
N ASP A 316 -5.37 11.79 17.21
CA ASP A 316 -4.49 11.99 18.36
C ASP A 316 -5.23 11.71 19.67
N LEU A 317 -6.47 12.18 19.77
CA LEU A 317 -7.30 11.90 20.94
C LEU A 317 -7.67 10.41 21.01
N LEU A 318 -7.90 9.77 19.88
CA LEU A 318 -8.12 8.32 19.79
C LEU A 318 -6.91 7.55 20.35
N ILE A 319 -5.70 7.84 19.81
CA ILE A 319 -4.45 7.22 20.28
C ILE A 319 -4.26 7.44 21.76
N LYS A 320 -4.45 8.67 22.24
CA LYS A 320 -4.33 9.01 23.67
C LYS A 320 -5.30 8.23 24.55
N ASN A 321 -6.53 7.98 24.10
CA ASN A 321 -7.47 7.17 24.87
C ASN A 321 -7.09 5.68 24.86
N LEU A 322 -6.59 5.16 23.72
CA LEU A 322 -6.09 3.79 23.64
C LEU A 322 -4.85 3.57 24.51
N ASP A 323 -3.93 4.54 24.54
CA ASP A 323 -2.75 4.50 25.39
C ASP A 323 -3.14 4.47 26.87
N LYS A 324 -4.13 5.28 27.26
CA LYS A 324 -4.63 5.28 28.64
C LYS A 324 -5.39 4.02 29.00
N ALA A 325 -6.09 3.40 28.08
CA ALA A 325 -6.68 2.09 28.28
C ALA A 325 -5.59 1.06 28.59
N ASP A 326 -4.55 1.02 27.76
CA ASP A 326 -3.40 0.11 27.88
C ASP A 326 -2.64 0.32 29.23
N GLU A 327 -2.46 1.58 29.66
CA GLU A 327 -1.86 1.92 30.96
C GLU A 327 -2.71 1.49 32.17
N ASN A 328 -3.98 1.17 31.95
CA ASN A 328 -4.93 0.76 32.98
C ASN A 328 -5.53 -0.63 32.70
N ASP A 329 -4.80 -1.48 32.04
CA ASP A 329 -5.22 -2.82 31.63
C ASP A 329 -5.57 -3.76 32.80
N GLU A 330 -5.01 -3.56 33.99
CA GLU A 330 -5.36 -4.27 35.20
C GLU A 330 -6.66 -3.75 35.87
N ASN A 331 -7.18 -2.58 35.46
CA ASN A 331 -8.37 -1.94 36.03
C ASN A 331 -9.51 -1.91 35.02
N GLU A 332 -10.41 -2.89 35.12
CA GLU A 332 -11.56 -3.04 34.21
C GLU A 332 -12.35 -1.72 34.03
N SER A 333 -12.67 -1.03 35.08
CA SER A 333 -13.52 0.16 35.01
C SER A 333 -12.84 1.32 34.28
N GLN A 334 -11.54 1.53 34.52
CA GLN A 334 -10.77 2.57 33.83
C GLN A 334 -10.49 2.19 32.38
N PHE A 335 -10.11 0.93 32.12
CA PHE A 335 -9.93 0.42 30.78
C PHE A 335 -11.17 0.65 29.92
N LYS A 336 -12.34 0.19 30.39
CA LYS A 336 -13.61 0.35 29.66
C LYS A 336 -13.96 1.83 29.45
N GLN A 337 -13.73 2.69 30.43
CA GLN A 337 -13.99 4.12 30.28
C GLN A 337 -13.16 4.75 29.16
N TYR A 338 -11.87 4.45 29.09
CA TYR A 338 -11.00 4.98 28.02
C TYR A 338 -11.35 4.37 26.66
N LEU A 339 -11.70 3.09 26.60
CA LEU A 339 -12.13 2.43 25.39
C LEU A 339 -13.46 3.00 24.87
N ASP A 340 -14.41 3.31 25.74
CA ASP A 340 -15.66 3.99 25.38
C ASP A 340 -15.40 5.40 24.82
N ASN A 341 -14.42 6.11 25.36
CA ASN A 341 -14.02 7.42 24.82
C ASN A 341 -13.35 7.29 23.45
N ALA A 342 -12.52 6.27 23.25
CA ALA A 342 -11.95 5.94 21.94
C ALA A 342 -13.03 5.63 20.91
N ASN A 343 -14.02 4.79 21.27
CA ASN A 343 -15.12 4.42 20.39
C ASN A 343 -15.99 5.61 19.91
N LYS A 344 -16.12 6.67 20.72
CA LYS A 344 -16.84 7.89 20.30
C LYS A 344 -16.15 8.66 19.17
N LEU A 345 -14.87 8.40 18.96
CA LEU A 345 -14.05 9.03 17.91
C LEU A 345 -14.03 8.24 16.61
N VAL A 346 -14.60 7.02 16.62
CA VAL A 346 -14.59 6.08 15.48
C VAL A 346 -16.01 5.92 14.94
N ASP A 347 -16.20 6.13 13.65
CA ASP A 347 -17.40 5.74 12.91
C ASP A 347 -16.96 4.84 11.73
N ALA A 348 -16.97 3.52 11.97
CA ALA A 348 -16.61 2.52 10.97
C ALA A 348 -17.80 1.60 10.67
N LYS A 349 -18.11 1.43 9.38
CA LYS A 349 -19.33 0.76 8.92
C LYS A 349 -19.06 -0.14 7.72
N LEU A 350 -19.77 -1.26 7.69
CA LEU A 350 -19.81 -2.19 6.57
C LEU A 350 -21.09 -2.00 5.78
N TYR A 351 -20.98 -1.89 4.47
CA TYR A 351 -22.06 -1.79 3.51
C TYR A 351 -21.97 -2.95 2.52
N LEU A 352 -23.09 -3.54 2.13
CA LEU A 352 -23.17 -4.63 1.17
C LEU A 352 -24.16 -4.32 0.07
N ASP A 353 -23.95 -4.88 -1.13
CA ASP A 353 -24.84 -4.82 -2.29
C ASP A 353 -25.22 -3.38 -2.70
N ASN A 354 -24.28 -2.44 -2.64
CA ASN A 354 -24.52 -1.01 -2.91
C ASN A 354 -25.61 -0.37 -2.04
N SER A 355 -25.95 -0.97 -0.90
CA SER A 355 -26.90 -0.41 0.03
C SER A 355 -26.43 0.96 0.56
N SER A 356 -27.36 1.88 0.73
CA SER A 356 -27.13 3.14 1.44
C SER A 356 -27.17 2.97 2.97
N LYS A 357 -27.68 1.83 3.47
CA LYS A 357 -27.68 1.46 4.88
C LYS A 357 -26.54 0.52 5.18
N SER A 358 -25.82 0.77 6.26
CA SER A 358 -24.79 -0.15 6.76
C SER A 358 -25.45 -1.40 7.35
N CYS A 359 -24.86 -2.57 7.07
CA CYS A 359 -25.32 -3.83 7.67
C CYS A 359 -24.64 -4.10 9.03
N ALA A 360 -23.46 -3.51 9.26
CA ALA A 360 -22.77 -3.61 10.54
C ALA A 360 -22.00 -2.33 10.87
N LYS A 361 -21.80 -2.10 12.16
CA LYS A 361 -20.90 -1.10 12.73
C LYS A 361 -19.70 -1.82 13.37
N VAL A 362 -18.52 -1.25 13.23
CA VAL A 362 -17.29 -1.74 13.87
C VAL A 362 -17.00 -0.87 15.10
N TYR A 363 -16.67 -1.50 16.21
CA TYR A 363 -16.26 -0.83 17.46
C TYR A 363 -15.23 -1.68 18.20
N LEU A 364 -14.53 -1.10 19.16
CA LEU A 364 -13.61 -1.80 20.05
C LEU A 364 -14.36 -2.29 21.29
N ALA A 365 -14.27 -3.57 21.59
CA ALA A 365 -14.83 -4.17 22.80
C ALA A 365 -13.71 -4.60 23.76
N PRO A 366 -13.92 -4.48 25.08
CA PRO A 366 -12.98 -4.98 26.06
C PRO A 366 -13.08 -6.49 26.15
N ILE A 367 -11.93 -7.16 26.09
CA ILE A 367 -11.80 -8.59 26.36
C ILE A 367 -10.89 -8.82 27.57
N GLU A 368 -11.22 -9.80 28.42
CA GLU A 368 -10.32 -10.24 29.47
C GLU A 368 -9.33 -11.24 28.87
N ASP A 369 -8.03 -10.95 28.98
CA ASP A 369 -6.95 -11.83 28.56
C ASP A 369 -6.04 -12.11 29.76
N GLY A 370 -5.07 -13.03 29.64
CA GLY A 370 -4.16 -13.32 30.72
C GLY A 370 -3.29 -14.54 30.52
N TYR A 371 -2.27 -14.64 31.38
CA TYR A 371 -1.39 -15.79 31.43
C TYR A 371 -1.26 -16.30 32.86
N GLY A 372 -1.71 -17.51 33.11
CA GLY A 372 -1.72 -18.11 34.46
C GLY A 372 -2.70 -17.42 35.40
N SER A 373 -2.21 -16.82 36.49
CA SER A 373 -3.01 -16.05 37.44
C SER A 373 -3.05 -14.55 37.14
N TYR A 374 -2.30 -14.08 36.17
CA TYR A 374 -2.26 -12.67 35.76
C TYR A 374 -3.37 -12.43 34.74
N LYS A 375 -4.22 -11.48 35.00
CA LYS A 375 -5.33 -11.07 34.16
C LYS A 375 -5.19 -9.60 33.80
N TYR A 376 -5.48 -9.29 32.55
CA TYR A 376 -5.49 -7.92 32.05
C TYR A 376 -6.61 -7.75 31.01
N TRP A 377 -6.94 -6.51 30.70
CA TRP A 377 -7.92 -6.16 29.68
C TRP A 377 -7.21 -5.77 28.41
N ASP A 378 -7.76 -6.21 27.28
CA ASP A 378 -7.32 -5.82 25.94
C ASP A 378 -8.52 -5.37 25.10
N ALA A 379 -8.25 -4.71 23.98
CA ALA A 379 -9.27 -4.21 23.07
C ALA A 379 -9.30 -5.02 21.78
N GLU A 380 -10.46 -5.59 21.46
CA GLU A 380 -10.67 -6.34 20.21
C GLU A 380 -11.70 -5.62 19.34
N PRO A 381 -11.51 -5.56 17.98
CA PRO A 381 -12.56 -5.11 17.07
C PRO A 381 -13.76 -6.06 17.08
N TRP A 382 -14.93 -5.49 17.18
CA TRP A 382 -16.21 -6.22 17.13
C TRP A 382 -17.12 -5.64 16.05
N LEU A 383 -17.99 -6.50 15.51
CA LEU A 383 -19.06 -6.16 14.58
C LEU A 383 -20.41 -6.18 15.32
N GLU A 384 -21.16 -5.10 15.21
CA GLU A 384 -22.56 -5.01 15.65
C GLU A 384 -23.45 -4.89 14.42
N PHE A 385 -24.22 -5.93 14.12
CA PHE A 385 -25.11 -5.98 12.99
C PHE A 385 -26.43 -5.29 13.24
N SER A 386 -27.16 -4.96 12.17
CA SER A 386 -28.46 -4.27 12.25
C SER A 386 -29.54 -5.09 12.97
N ASP A 387 -29.43 -6.41 13.02
CA ASP A 387 -30.30 -7.31 13.79
C ASP A 387 -29.97 -7.34 15.30
N GLY A 388 -28.95 -6.58 15.73
CA GLY A 388 -28.47 -6.52 17.11
C GLY A 388 -27.49 -7.62 17.50
N SER A 389 -27.18 -8.56 16.60
CA SER A 389 -26.17 -9.57 16.86
C SER A 389 -24.76 -8.97 16.88
N LYS A 390 -23.88 -9.53 17.73
CA LYS A 390 -22.53 -9.03 17.93
C LYS A 390 -21.53 -10.17 17.85
N TYR A 391 -20.44 -9.93 17.14
CA TYR A 391 -19.37 -10.90 16.96
C TYR A 391 -18.03 -10.21 17.13
N SER A 392 -17.07 -10.87 17.77
CA SER A 392 -15.69 -10.46 17.65
C SER A 392 -15.25 -10.60 16.20
N TYR A 393 -14.26 -9.79 15.80
CA TYR A 393 -13.72 -9.88 14.44
C TYR A 393 -13.12 -11.27 14.18
N SER A 394 -12.37 -11.80 15.14
CA SER A 394 -11.73 -13.11 15.09
C SER A 394 -12.74 -14.25 14.97
N ASP A 395 -13.87 -14.18 15.69
CA ASP A 395 -14.93 -15.20 15.60
C ASP A 395 -15.71 -15.14 14.29
N TYR A 396 -15.95 -13.94 13.79
CA TYR A 396 -16.73 -13.76 12.55
C TYR A 396 -15.93 -14.13 11.31
N PHE A 397 -14.66 -13.73 11.25
CA PHE A 397 -13.77 -13.95 10.09
C PHE A 397 -12.77 -15.09 10.28
N ASN A 398 -13.03 -16.03 11.19
CA ASN A 398 -12.13 -17.15 11.42
C ASN A 398 -12.08 -18.11 10.21
N GLU A 399 -11.01 -18.93 10.15
CA GLU A 399 -10.78 -19.89 9.06
C GLU A 399 -11.94 -20.86 8.85
N LYS A 400 -12.63 -21.30 9.93
CA LYS A 400 -13.78 -22.20 9.82
C LYS A 400 -14.97 -21.52 9.15
N SER A 401 -15.14 -20.22 9.39
CA SER A 401 -16.23 -19.41 8.87
C SER A 401 -16.05 -19.05 7.41
N PHE A 402 -14.80 -18.76 6.99
CA PHE A 402 -14.45 -18.35 5.63
C PHE A 402 -13.47 -19.33 4.95
N LYS A 403 -13.51 -20.62 5.34
CA LYS A 403 -12.54 -21.62 4.88
C LYS A 403 -12.34 -21.64 3.37
N THR A 404 -13.41 -21.59 2.59
CA THR A 404 -13.34 -21.62 1.13
C THR A 404 -12.58 -20.40 0.56
N VAL A 405 -12.74 -19.23 1.20
CA VAL A 405 -12.03 -18.01 0.82
C VAL A 405 -10.56 -18.12 1.19
N VAL A 406 -10.27 -18.56 2.42
CA VAL A 406 -8.90 -18.75 2.92
C VAL A 406 -8.14 -19.77 2.05
N ASP A 407 -8.73 -20.94 1.80
CA ASP A 407 -8.12 -21.99 0.95
C ASP A 407 -7.80 -21.44 -0.47
N LYS A 408 -8.69 -20.60 -1.02
CA LYS A 408 -8.49 -20.04 -2.36
C LYS A 408 -7.43 -18.93 -2.37
N VAL A 409 -7.37 -18.09 -1.34
CA VAL A 409 -6.28 -17.11 -1.18
C VAL A 409 -4.95 -17.84 -1.08
N GLN A 410 -4.85 -18.86 -0.23
CA GLN A 410 -3.63 -19.66 -0.07
C GLN A 410 -3.21 -20.25 -1.42
N SER A 411 -4.14 -20.86 -2.17
CA SER A 411 -3.86 -21.38 -3.51
C SER A 411 -3.28 -20.35 -4.46
N ILE A 412 -3.84 -19.11 -4.47
CA ILE A 412 -3.34 -18.01 -5.32
C ILE A 412 -1.92 -17.59 -4.89
N VAL A 413 -1.68 -17.53 -3.58
CA VAL A 413 -0.35 -17.19 -3.02
C VAL A 413 0.66 -18.26 -3.39
N ASP A 414 0.31 -19.54 -3.23
CA ASP A 414 1.17 -20.67 -3.60
C ASP A 414 1.47 -20.69 -5.09
N ASP A 415 0.45 -20.45 -5.93
CA ASP A 415 0.60 -20.35 -7.39
C ASP A 415 1.53 -19.17 -7.76
N PHE A 416 1.42 -18.04 -7.07
CA PHE A 416 2.28 -16.87 -7.28
C PHE A 416 3.73 -17.16 -6.86
N ILE A 417 3.94 -17.74 -5.67
CA ILE A 417 5.28 -18.14 -5.21
C ILE A 417 5.90 -19.13 -6.21
N ASN A 418 5.19 -20.20 -6.54
CA ASN A 418 5.67 -21.21 -7.49
C ASN A 418 5.91 -20.66 -8.91
N MET A 419 5.28 -19.53 -9.25
CA MET A 419 5.53 -18.88 -10.54
C MET A 419 6.90 -18.19 -10.57
N PHE A 420 7.38 -17.65 -9.43
CA PHE A 420 8.60 -16.85 -9.36
C PHE A 420 9.80 -17.57 -8.73
N ASP A 421 9.60 -18.76 -8.17
CA ASP A 421 10.67 -19.71 -7.81
C ASP A 421 11.15 -20.49 -9.05
#